data_8c28dd6290b6f782e16883f229d4253f
#
_entry.id   8c28dd6290b6f782e16883f229d4253f
#
_cell.length_a   1.000
_cell.length_b   1.000
_cell.length_c   1.000
_cell.angle_alpha   90.00
_cell.angle_beta   90.00
_cell.angle_gamma   90.00
#
_symmetry.space_group_name_H-M   'P 1'
#
loop_
_entity.id
_entity.type
_entity.pdbx_description
1 polymer ?
#
loop_
_entity_poly.entity_id
_entity_poly.type
_entity_poly.pdbx_seq_one_letter_code
_entity_poly.pdbx_strand_id
1 'polypeptide(L)'
;MTWIDLGDPLPRPGPERYESLEWEIGDVCPLPASSEALVRPFGEVLDARTSYREFGIVHDQQLGAFLWNACRTRGIGASNLGFDLEHRAAPSAGAIHPIHIVVKRPGDDRWWMYEPRAHQLVELRHATVKLAGLYELSLQVLDGDEATRILYLAEPGKTLGKYQDGCSLVWRDAGALLAIMALTATAQGLNFCPLGITGEPWASTLADQRKLAGVGLALLGSATRT
;
A
#
# COMPACT_ATOMS: atom_id res chain seq x y z
N MET A 1 -13.15 -27.74 -3.91
CA MET A 1 -12.81 -26.43 -3.30
C MET A 1 -14.11 -25.70 -3.02
N THR A 2 -14.29 -25.17 -1.81
CA THR A 2 -15.50 -24.45 -1.41
C THR A 2 -15.19 -22.97 -1.40
N TRP A 3 -16.04 -22.15 -2.05
CA TRP A 3 -15.98 -20.70 -1.96
C TRP A 3 -16.36 -20.27 -0.54
N ILE A 4 -15.58 -19.36 0.05
CA ILE A 4 -15.91 -18.76 1.35
C ILE A 4 -16.66 -17.46 1.08
N ASP A 5 -17.93 -17.43 1.45
CA ASP A 5 -18.72 -16.20 1.42
C ASP A 5 -18.33 -15.35 2.64
N LEU A 6 -17.89 -14.12 2.39
CA LEU A 6 -17.49 -13.16 3.43
C LEU A 6 -18.69 -12.34 3.96
N GLY A 7 -19.87 -12.59 3.45
CA GLY A 7 -21.09 -11.84 3.78
C GLY A 7 -21.15 -10.45 3.16
N ASP A 8 -22.29 -9.78 3.32
CA ASP A 8 -22.50 -8.41 2.87
C ASP A 8 -22.21 -7.42 3.99
N PRO A 9 -21.25 -6.51 3.80
CA PRO A 9 -20.93 -5.51 4.81
C PRO A 9 -22.08 -4.50 4.97
N LEU A 10 -22.52 -4.31 6.21
CA LEU A 10 -23.58 -3.37 6.55
C LEU A 10 -23.05 -2.24 7.42
N PRO A 11 -23.44 -0.96 7.17
CA PRO A 11 -23.13 0.12 8.07
C PRO A 11 -23.68 -0.14 9.47
N ARG A 12 -22.86 0.04 10.50
CA ARG A 12 -23.34 -0.05 11.89
C ARG A 12 -24.29 1.11 12.19
N PRO A 13 -25.41 0.89 12.89
CA PRO A 13 -26.31 1.96 13.33
C PRO A 13 -25.62 3.01 14.20
N GLY A 14 -24.65 2.56 15.03
CA GLY A 14 -23.73 3.40 15.81
C GLY A 14 -22.31 2.97 15.51
N PRO A 15 -21.54 3.73 14.74
CA PRO A 15 -20.16 3.36 14.44
C PRO A 15 -19.33 3.37 15.71
N GLU A 16 -18.46 2.37 15.84
CA GLU A 16 -17.53 2.25 16.95
C GLU A 16 -16.30 3.12 16.70
N ARG A 17 -15.94 3.90 17.71
CA ARG A 17 -14.70 4.68 17.64
C ARG A 17 -13.52 3.72 17.67
N TYR A 18 -12.62 3.86 16.69
CA TYR A 18 -11.42 3.08 16.58
C TYR A 18 -10.20 3.92 16.94
N GLU A 19 -9.37 3.39 17.81
CA GLU A 19 -8.08 4.00 18.14
C GLU A 19 -7.02 3.47 17.18
N SER A 20 -6.56 4.35 16.28
CA SER A 20 -5.51 4.03 15.31
C SER A 20 -4.23 3.63 16.02
N LEU A 21 -3.47 2.75 15.36
CA LEU A 21 -2.20 2.29 15.90
C LEU A 21 -1.20 3.44 16.05
N GLU A 22 -0.51 3.45 17.17
CA GLU A 22 0.71 4.22 17.35
C GLU A 22 1.89 3.39 16.83
N TRP A 23 2.66 3.99 15.94
CA TRP A 23 3.78 3.31 15.29
C TRP A 23 5.10 3.66 15.98
N GLU A 24 5.92 2.65 16.24
CA GLU A 24 7.31 2.86 16.63
C GLU A 24 8.13 3.27 15.41
N ILE A 25 8.27 4.57 15.20
CA ILE A 25 8.99 5.13 14.07
C ILE A 25 10.43 5.48 14.41
N GLY A 26 11.31 5.37 13.42
CA GLY A 26 12.70 5.80 13.45
C GLY A 26 12.91 7.07 12.63
N ASP A 27 13.84 6.98 11.66
CA ASP A 27 14.19 8.09 10.78
C ASP A 27 13.02 8.51 9.89
N VAL A 28 13.06 9.77 9.45
CA VAL A 28 12.10 10.36 8.51
C VAL A 28 12.84 10.75 7.23
N CYS A 29 12.30 10.34 6.08
CA CYS A 29 12.84 10.65 4.77
C CYS A 29 11.78 11.40 3.94
N PRO A 30 11.85 12.74 3.84
CA PRO A 30 10.96 13.50 2.95
C PRO A 30 11.14 13.04 1.50
N LEU A 31 10.02 12.91 0.79
CA LEU A 31 10.05 12.54 -0.62
C LEU A 31 9.92 13.77 -1.51
N PRO A 32 10.59 13.79 -2.68
CA PRO A 32 10.39 14.84 -3.66
C PRO A 32 8.93 14.84 -4.14
N ALA A 33 8.24 15.98 -3.99
CA ALA A 33 6.92 16.15 -4.55
C ALA A 33 7.01 16.20 -6.09
N SER A 34 6.12 15.46 -6.76
CA SER A 34 6.04 15.55 -8.23
C SER A 34 5.27 16.81 -8.62
N SER A 35 5.93 17.72 -9.31
CA SER A 35 5.29 18.86 -9.98
C SER A 35 4.77 18.49 -11.38
N GLU A 36 5.16 17.32 -11.91
CA GLU A 36 4.80 16.89 -13.24
C GLU A 36 3.47 16.17 -13.25
N ALA A 37 2.55 16.63 -14.11
CA ALA A 37 1.30 15.96 -14.37
C ALA A 37 1.56 14.64 -15.12
N LEU A 38 0.77 13.61 -14.84
CA LEU A 38 0.75 12.41 -15.68
C LEU A 38 0.07 12.78 -17.01
N VAL A 39 0.86 12.94 -18.06
CA VAL A 39 0.38 13.43 -19.38
C VAL A 39 -0.01 12.34 -20.33
N ARG A 40 0.30 11.06 -20.05
CA ARG A 40 -0.04 9.94 -20.92
C ARG A 40 -1.57 9.75 -20.97
N PRO A 41 -2.18 9.68 -22.16
CA PRO A 41 -3.62 9.45 -22.30
C PRO A 41 -4.07 8.18 -21.57
N PHE A 42 -5.19 8.24 -20.86
CA PHE A 42 -5.66 7.12 -20.03
C PHE A 42 -5.88 5.82 -20.82
N GLY A 43 -6.41 5.92 -22.06
CA GLY A 43 -6.56 4.75 -22.94
C GLY A 43 -5.22 4.05 -23.21
N GLU A 44 -4.18 4.81 -23.51
CA GLU A 44 -2.84 4.25 -23.72
C GLU A 44 -2.25 3.61 -22.46
N VAL A 45 -2.57 4.16 -21.27
CA VAL A 45 -2.15 3.57 -20.01
C VAL A 45 -2.83 2.22 -19.78
N LEU A 46 -4.13 2.12 -20.08
CA LEU A 46 -4.89 0.86 -19.99
C LEU A 46 -4.32 -0.21 -20.93
N ASP A 47 -4.08 0.16 -22.20
CA ASP A 47 -3.58 -0.76 -23.22
C ASP A 47 -2.15 -1.24 -22.91
N ALA A 48 -1.31 -0.36 -22.35
CA ALA A 48 0.08 -0.68 -22.01
C ALA A 48 0.27 -1.38 -20.66
N ARG A 49 -0.75 -1.36 -19.79
CA ARG A 49 -0.62 -1.97 -18.47
C ARG A 49 -0.36 -3.48 -18.56
N THR A 50 0.78 -3.89 -18.07
CA THR A 50 1.15 -5.30 -17.94
C THR A 50 1.92 -5.52 -16.64
N SER A 51 2.05 -6.78 -16.20
CA SER A 51 2.90 -7.14 -15.06
C SER A 51 4.29 -7.50 -15.57
N TYR A 52 5.24 -6.62 -15.29
CA TYR A 52 6.64 -6.83 -15.64
C TYR A 52 7.34 -7.68 -14.58
N ARG A 53 8.38 -8.43 -14.99
CA ARG A 53 9.14 -9.31 -14.09
C ARG A 53 10.62 -8.95 -14.01
N GLU A 54 11.02 -7.89 -14.70
CA GLU A 54 12.36 -7.33 -14.67
C GLU A 54 12.30 -5.91 -14.12
N PHE A 55 13.23 -5.58 -13.23
CA PHE A 55 13.18 -4.35 -12.47
C PHE A 55 14.58 -3.75 -12.37
N GLY A 56 14.73 -2.50 -12.77
CA GLY A 56 15.85 -1.69 -12.39
C GLY A 56 15.52 -0.86 -11.14
N ILE A 57 16.53 -0.25 -10.56
CA ILE A 57 16.41 0.56 -9.34
C ILE A 57 15.51 1.78 -9.59
N VAL A 58 14.55 2.00 -8.70
CA VAL A 58 13.74 3.22 -8.64
C VAL A 58 14.42 4.22 -7.69
N HIS A 59 14.78 5.39 -8.21
CA HIS A 59 15.37 6.47 -7.41
C HIS A 59 14.30 7.28 -6.68
N ASP A 60 14.70 8.04 -5.65
CA ASP A 60 13.80 8.80 -4.78
C ASP A 60 12.86 9.74 -5.53
N GLN A 61 13.32 10.37 -6.62
CA GLN A 61 12.48 11.21 -7.48
C GLN A 61 11.31 10.42 -8.10
N GLN A 62 11.59 9.22 -8.62
CA GLN A 62 10.59 8.36 -9.25
C GLN A 62 9.64 7.76 -8.21
N LEU A 63 10.20 7.28 -7.09
CA LEU A 63 9.40 6.74 -5.98
C LEU A 63 8.49 7.82 -5.37
N GLY A 64 9.03 9.02 -5.15
CA GLY A 64 8.27 10.16 -4.68
C GLY A 64 7.12 10.51 -5.61
N ALA A 65 7.41 10.67 -6.92
CA ALA A 65 6.37 10.94 -7.92
C ALA A 65 5.31 9.83 -7.99
N PHE A 66 5.71 8.56 -7.88
CA PHE A 66 4.81 7.42 -7.88
C PHE A 66 3.86 7.44 -6.67
N LEU A 67 4.40 7.56 -5.46
CA LEU A 67 3.60 7.60 -4.23
C LEU A 67 2.73 8.87 -4.16
N TRP A 68 3.23 10.01 -4.64
CA TRP A 68 2.46 11.24 -4.75
C TRP A 68 1.22 11.07 -5.60
N ASN A 69 1.36 10.52 -6.79
CA ASN A 69 0.25 10.36 -7.72
C ASN A 69 -0.76 9.31 -7.29
N ALA A 70 -0.28 8.16 -6.77
CA ALA A 70 -1.13 7.03 -6.42
C ALA A 70 -1.73 7.13 -5.00
N CYS A 71 -1.02 7.68 -4.02
CA CYS A 71 -1.32 7.42 -2.62
C CYS A 71 -1.50 8.67 -1.74
N ARG A 72 -1.09 9.90 -2.20
CA ARG A 72 -1.16 11.10 -1.32
C ARG A 72 -2.58 11.40 -0.89
N THR A 73 -2.71 12.01 0.27
CA THR A 73 -3.96 12.62 0.73
C THR A 73 -4.22 13.91 -0.05
N ARG A 74 -5.41 14.03 -0.65
CA ARG A 74 -5.86 15.18 -1.44
C ARG A 74 -6.83 16.06 -0.69
N GLY A 75 -7.48 15.52 0.34
CA GLY A 75 -8.41 16.24 1.20
C GLY A 75 -8.66 15.45 2.48
N ILE A 76 -9.06 16.15 3.53
CA ILE A 76 -9.31 15.60 4.86
C ILE A 76 -10.70 16.03 5.30
N GLY A 77 -11.47 15.10 5.86
CA GLY A 77 -12.77 15.33 6.46
C GLY A 77 -12.81 14.81 7.89
N ALA A 78 -13.31 15.60 8.83
CA ALA A 78 -13.51 15.15 10.20
C ALA A 78 -14.51 14.01 10.29
N SER A 79 -14.34 13.09 11.24
CA SER A 79 -15.27 12.00 11.50
C SER A 79 -15.46 11.75 12.99
N ASN A 80 -16.48 10.95 13.34
CA ASN A 80 -16.71 10.46 14.69
C ASN A 80 -16.08 9.07 14.92
N LEU A 81 -15.30 8.54 13.97
CA LEU A 81 -14.70 7.20 14.02
C LEU A 81 -13.42 7.12 14.85
N GLY A 82 -12.88 8.24 15.32
CA GLY A 82 -11.59 8.30 16.05
C GLY A 82 -10.40 8.67 15.17
N PHE A 83 -10.61 8.80 13.86
CA PHE A 83 -9.63 9.25 12.89
C PHE A 83 -10.33 10.05 11.78
N ASP A 84 -9.58 10.87 11.04
CA ASP A 84 -10.12 11.62 9.91
C ASP A 84 -10.32 10.72 8.69
N LEU A 85 -11.35 11.05 7.90
CA LEU A 85 -11.54 10.48 6.57
C LEU A 85 -10.65 11.21 5.57
N GLU A 86 -10.24 10.52 4.52
CA GLU A 86 -9.32 11.08 3.53
C GLU A 86 -9.83 10.88 2.10
N HIS A 87 -9.61 11.89 1.28
CA HIS A 87 -9.76 11.76 -0.17
C HIS A 87 -8.40 11.43 -0.78
N ARG A 88 -8.31 10.28 -1.44
CA ARG A 88 -7.12 9.79 -2.16
C ARG A 88 -7.48 9.39 -3.60
N ALA A 89 -6.49 8.98 -4.40
CA ALA A 89 -6.72 8.53 -5.78
C ALA A 89 -7.52 7.23 -5.85
N ALA A 90 -7.18 6.25 -5.03
CA ALA A 90 -7.92 5.01 -4.94
C ALA A 90 -9.24 5.21 -4.18
N PRO A 91 -10.35 4.61 -4.62
CA PRO A 91 -11.56 4.56 -3.81
C PRO A 91 -11.34 3.69 -2.57
N SER A 92 -12.05 4.02 -1.48
CA SER A 92 -12.09 3.21 -0.28
C SER A 92 -13.48 3.29 0.34
N ALA A 93 -13.93 2.19 0.94
CA ALA A 93 -15.22 2.11 1.60
C ALA A 93 -15.34 3.19 2.68
N GLY A 94 -16.28 4.12 2.49
CA GLY A 94 -16.51 5.23 3.43
C GLY A 94 -15.34 6.22 3.57
N ALA A 95 -14.42 6.27 2.60
CA ALA A 95 -13.21 7.09 2.60
C ALA A 95 -12.27 6.84 3.81
N ILE A 96 -12.25 5.60 4.31
CA ILE A 96 -11.52 5.18 5.52
C ILE A 96 -10.03 4.97 5.24
N HIS A 97 -9.68 4.42 4.07
CA HIS A 97 -8.30 4.09 3.66
C HIS A 97 -7.52 3.30 4.73
N PRO A 98 -7.95 2.08 5.05
CA PRO A 98 -7.36 1.30 6.14
C PRO A 98 -5.99 0.71 5.78
N ILE A 99 -5.46 0.94 4.58
CA ILE A 99 -4.26 0.30 4.06
C ILE A 99 -3.09 1.29 4.08
N HIS A 100 -2.06 0.93 4.82
CA HIS A 100 -0.76 1.57 4.84
C HIS A 100 0.12 0.98 3.74
N ILE A 101 0.89 1.82 3.07
CA ILE A 101 1.91 1.40 2.11
C ILE A 101 3.25 1.36 2.82
N VAL A 102 3.84 0.16 2.85
CA VAL A 102 5.15 -0.06 3.48
C VAL A 102 6.12 -0.49 2.40
N VAL A 103 7.24 0.21 2.26
CA VAL A 103 8.22 -0.01 1.20
C VAL A 103 9.56 -0.49 1.75
N LYS A 104 10.21 -1.41 1.01
CA LYS A 104 11.61 -1.77 1.21
C LYS A 104 12.36 -1.51 -0.08
N ARG A 105 13.35 -0.61 0.00
CA ARG A 105 14.18 -0.23 -1.15
C ARG A 105 15.34 -1.22 -1.32
N PRO A 106 15.82 -1.46 -2.54
CA PRO A 106 17.02 -2.23 -2.76
C PRO A 106 18.22 -1.54 -2.08
N GLY A 107 19.09 -2.35 -1.45
CA GLY A 107 20.27 -1.83 -0.74
C GLY A 107 20.01 -1.14 0.61
N ASP A 108 18.73 -1.01 1.03
CA ASP A 108 18.36 -0.52 2.36
C ASP A 108 17.68 -1.65 3.14
N ASP A 109 18.20 -2.04 4.29
CA ASP A 109 17.66 -3.13 5.09
C ASP A 109 16.34 -2.76 5.80
N ARG A 110 16.05 -1.48 5.88
CA ARG A 110 14.89 -0.95 6.59
C ARG A 110 13.61 -1.05 5.77
N TRP A 111 12.49 -1.12 6.48
CA TRP A 111 11.15 -0.98 5.93
C TRP A 111 10.59 0.39 6.33
N TRP A 112 9.98 1.06 5.38
CA TRP A 112 9.50 2.43 5.48
C TRP A 112 8.01 2.50 5.24
N MET A 113 7.25 3.12 6.12
CA MET A 113 5.84 3.42 5.89
C MET A 113 5.70 4.77 5.21
N TYR A 114 4.89 4.82 4.17
CA TYR A 114 4.55 6.07 3.50
C TYR A 114 3.50 6.84 4.29
N GLU A 115 3.80 8.11 4.61
CA GLU A 115 2.89 9.07 5.21
C GLU A 115 2.22 9.93 4.14
N PRO A 116 0.92 9.68 3.80
CA PRO A 116 0.25 10.33 2.66
C PRO A 116 0.02 11.83 2.82
N ARG A 117 -0.08 12.32 4.06
CA ARG A 117 -0.32 13.74 4.36
C ARG A 117 0.95 14.57 4.26
N ALA A 118 2.04 14.05 4.79
CA ALA A 118 3.33 14.74 4.80
C ALA A 118 4.18 14.44 3.57
N HIS A 119 3.79 13.45 2.75
CA HIS A 119 4.56 12.96 1.60
C HIS A 119 5.99 12.59 1.96
N GLN A 120 6.13 11.72 2.92
CA GLN A 120 7.41 11.26 3.44
C GLN A 120 7.38 9.76 3.73
N LEU A 121 8.56 9.18 3.88
CA LEU A 121 8.72 7.84 4.41
C LEU A 121 9.16 7.94 5.87
N VAL A 122 8.57 7.11 6.74
CA VAL A 122 8.97 6.95 8.13
C VAL A 122 9.45 5.52 8.35
N GLU A 123 10.61 5.36 8.95
CA GLU A 123 11.14 4.04 9.26
C GLU A 123 10.24 3.33 10.28
N LEU A 124 9.86 2.09 9.98
CA LEU A 124 9.21 1.21 10.94
C LEU A 124 10.27 0.46 11.75
N ARG A 125 10.40 0.79 13.04
CA ARG A 125 11.34 0.11 13.93
C ARG A 125 11.01 -1.37 14.03
N HIS A 126 12.04 -2.20 14.14
CA HIS A 126 11.93 -3.66 14.23
C HIS A 126 11.33 -4.37 13.00
N ALA A 127 10.86 -3.64 11.99
CA ALA A 127 10.26 -4.24 10.80
C ALA A 127 11.26 -5.10 10.01
N THR A 128 12.53 -4.74 9.98
CA THR A 128 13.59 -5.52 9.31
C THR A 128 13.61 -6.96 9.81
N VAL A 129 13.60 -7.16 11.13
CA VAL A 129 13.60 -8.51 11.72
C VAL A 129 12.26 -9.20 11.55
N LYS A 130 11.16 -8.49 11.82
CA LYS A 130 9.80 -9.05 11.75
C LYS A 130 9.39 -9.45 10.34
N LEU A 131 9.83 -8.72 9.31
CA LEU A 131 9.50 -8.97 7.91
C LEU A 131 10.61 -9.71 7.12
N ALA A 132 11.66 -10.21 7.78
CA ALA A 132 12.75 -10.92 7.10
C ALA A 132 12.24 -12.13 6.29
N GLY A 133 11.38 -12.96 6.88
CA GLY A 133 10.81 -14.10 6.18
C GLY A 133 9.90 -13.73 5.00
N LEU A 134 9.20 -12.57 5.07
CA LEU A 134 8.43 -12.05 3.94
C LEU A 134 9.36 -11.61 2.79
N TYR A 135 10.48 -10.98 3.12
CA TYR A 135 11.48 -10.60 2.13
C TYR A 135 12.02 -11.83 1.38
N GLU A 136 12.44 -12.85 2.12
CA GLU A 136 12.93 -14.12 1.55
C GLU A 136 11.86 -14.81 0.69
N LEU A 137 10.62 -14.89 1.17
CA LEU A 137 9.52 -15.45 0.38
C LEU A 137 9.31 -14.69 -0.93
N SER A 138 9.42 -13.35 -0.89
CA SER A 138 9.25 -12.53 -2.09
C SER A 138 10.29 -12.82 -3.17
N LEU A 139 11.55 -13.08 -2.78
CA LEU A 139 12.63 -13.50 -3.68
C LEU A 139 12.38 -14.86 -4.31
N GLN A 140 11.82 -15.81 -3.52
CA GLN A 140 11.48 -17.14 -4.05
C GLN A 140 10.34 -17.10 -5.08
N VAL A 141 9.39 -16.16 -4.94
CA VAL A 141 8.26 -16.02 -5.87
C VAL A 141 8.66 -15.31 -7.15
N LEU A 142 9.46 -14.26 -7.02
CA LEU A 142 9.98 -13.51 -8.16
C LEU A 142 11.31 -12.85 -7.76
N ASP A 143 12.37 -13.29 -8.42
CA ASP A 143 13.68 -12.65 -8.29
C ASP A 143 13.60 -11.18 -8.76
N GLY A 144 13.90 -10.30 -7.86
CA GLY A 144 13.78 -8.85 -8.09
C GLY A 144 14.62 -8.09 -7.06
N ASP A 145 15.92 -8.39 -6.98
CA ASP A 145 16.82 -7.75 -6.00
C ASP A 145 16.86 -6.23 -6.14
N GLU A 146 16.77 -5.71 -7.36
CA GLU A 146 16.73 -4.28 -7.65
C GLU A 146 15.32 -3.65 -7.50
N ALA A 147 14.29 -4.47 -7.26
CA ALA A 147 12.94 -3.98 -7.10
C ALA A 147 12.70 -3.38 -5.71
N THR A 148 11.99 -2.27 -5.65
CA THR A 148 11.35 -1.79 -4.43
C THR A 148 10.14 -2.67 -4.13
N ARG A 149 10.12 -3.28 -2.95
CA ARG A 149 8.98 -4.05 -2.45
C ARG A 149 7.96 -3.13 -1.82
N ILE A 150 6.68 -3.37 -2.12
CA ILE A 150 5.55 -2.59 -1.62
C ILE A 150 4.59 -3.54 -0.92
N LEU A 151 4.57 -3.52 0.41
CA LEU A 151 3.63 -4.27 1.22
C LEU A 151 2.38 -3.42 1.47
N TYR A 152 1.21 -4.01 1.21
CA TYR A 152 -0.11 -3.46 1.55
C TYR A 152 -0.48 -3.97 2.93
N LEU A 153 -0.37 -3.11 3.93
CA LEU A 153 -0.57 -3.44 5.34
C LEU A 153 -1.88 -2.83 5.82
N ALA A 154 -2.90 -3.66 5.98
CA ALA A 154 -4.20 -3.20 6.42
C ALA A 154 -4.27 -3.06 7.95
N GLU A 155 -5.03 -2.07 8.40
CA GLU A 155 -5.50 -1.84 9.77
C GLU A 155 -7.03 -2.05 9.79
N PRO A 156 -7.51 -3.32 9.78
CA PRO A 156 -8.92 -3.65 9.51
C PRO A 156 -9.88 -3.01 10.50
N GLY A 157 -9.45 -2.77 11.73
CA GLY A 157 -10.27 -2.16 12.79
C GLY A 157 -10.89 -0.82 12.39
N LYS A 158 -10.21 -0.04 11.53
CA LYS A 158 -10.77 1.21 10.98
C LYS A 158 -12.08 0.95 10.20
N THR A 159 -12.07 -0.08 9.35
CA THR A 159 -13.25 -0.45 8.54
C THR A 159 -14.31 -1.14 9.39
N LEU A 160 -13.90 -2.06 10.27
CA LEU A 160 -14.80 -2.83 11.13
C LEU A 160 -15.51 -1.98 12.18
N GLY A 161 -14.92 -0.86 12.59
CA GLY A 161 -15.60 0.12 13.47
C GLY A 161 -16.82 0.77 12.81
N LYS A 162 -16.84 0.89 11.47
CA LYS A 162 -17.96 1.45 10.72
C LYS A 162 -18.89 0.41 10.12
N TYR A 163 -18.38 -0.77 9.75
CA TYR A 163 -19.14 -1.81 9.05
C TYR A 163 -19.11 -3.13 9.79
N GLN A 164 -20.27 -3.76 9.96
CA GLN A 164 -20.38 -5.17 10.30
C GLN A 164 -19.96 -5.99 9.08
N ASP A 165 -19.32 -7.14 9.29
CA ASP A 165 -18.84 -8.04 8.23
C ASP A 165 -17.98 -7.35 7.17
N GLY A 166 -17.26 -6.29 7.59
CA GLY A 166 -16.50 -5.39 6.72
C GLY A 166 -15.19 -5.95 6.14
N CYS A 167 -14.82 -7.21 6.42
CA CYS A 167 -13.56 -7.79 5.93
C CYS A 167 -13.47 -7.78 4.40
N SER A 168 -14.59 -8.02 3.70
CA SER A 168 -14.63 -7.97 2.23
C SER A 168 -14.32 -6.57 1.69
N LEU A 169 -14.63 -5.50 2.43
CA LEU A 169 -14.31 -4.12 2.04
C LEU A 169 -12.81 -3.87 2.07
N VAL A 170 -12.10 -4.40 3.07
CA VAL A 170 -10.64 -4.26 3.17
C VAL A 170 -9.94 -4.88 1.94
N TRP A 171 -10.39 -6.06 1.50
CA TRP A 171 -9.86 -6.70 0.29
C TRP A 171 -10.20 -5.94 -0.99
N ARG A 172 -11.41 -5.36 -1.09
CA ARG A 172 -11.81 -4.50 -2.23
C ARG A 172 -10.97 -3.24 -2.28
N ASP A 173 -10.74 -2.61 -1.13
CA ASP A 173 -9.89 -1.42 -1.01
C ASP A 173 -8.44 -1.73 -1.40
N ALA A 174 -7.91 -2.91 -1.00
CA ALA A 174 -6.59 -3.37 -1.40
C ALA A 174 -6.49 -3.56 -2.91
N GLY A 175 -7.47 -4.21 -3.54
CA GLY A 175 -7.51 -4.39 -5.00
C GLY A 175 -7.63 -3.06 -5.75
N ALA A 176 -8.45 -2.12 -5.26
CA ALA A 176 -8.59 -0.79 -5.85
C ALA A 176 -7.28 0.01 -5.76
N LEU A 177 -6.62 0.00 -4.60
CA LEU A 177 -5.34 0.67 -4.41
C LEU A 177 -4.26 0.06 -5.30
N LEU A 178 -4.17 -1.26 -5.35
CA LEU A 178 -3.24 -2.00 -6.21
C LEU A 178 -3.44 -1.65 -7.70
N ALA A 179 -4.70 -1.58 -8.16
CA ALA A 179 -5.01 -1.18 -9.53
C ALA A 179 -4.57 0.26 -9.84
N ILE A 180 -4.84 1.20 -8.94
CA ILE A 180 -4.39 2.60 -9.09
C ILE A 180 -2.86 2.68 -9.13
N MET A 181 -2.17 1.93 -8.27
CA MET A 181 -0.71 1.89 -8.27
C MET A 181 -0.15 1.28 -9.57
N ALA A 182 -0.74 0.19 -10.07
CA ALA A 182 -0.34 -0.42 -11.35
C ALA A 182 -0.51 0.55 -12.54
N LEU A 183 -1.64 1.25 -12.62
CA LEU A 183 -1.88 2.25 -13.65
C LEU A 183 -0.95 3.46 -13.54
N THR A 184 -0.68 3.91 -12.31
CA THR A 184 0.26 5.01 -12.05
C THR A 184 1.68 4.63 -12.47
N ALA A 185 2.14 3.42 -12.14
CA ALA A 185 3.44 2.91 -12.59
C ALA A 185 3.52 2.91 -14.13
N THR A 186 2.50 2.36 -14.80
CA THR A 186 2.43 2.35 -16.27
C THR A 186 2.45 3.75 -16.87
N ALA A 187 1.73 4.71 -16.27
CA ALA A 187 1.70 6.10 -16.73
C ALA A 187 3.07 6.79 -16.60
N GLN A 188 3.87 6.37 -15.62
CA GLN A 188 5.23 6.88 -15.37
C GLN A 188 6.35 6.09 -16.06
N GLY A 189 6.01 5.04 -16.83
CA GLY A 189 7.00 4.18 -17.47
C GLY A 189 7.80 3.32 -16.48
N LEU A 190 7.20 3.01 -15.33
CA LEU A 190 7.78 2.12 -14.32
C LEU A 190 7.23 0.69 -14.49
N ASN A 191 8.05 -0.29 -14.17
CA ASN A 191 7.68 -1.68 -14.13
C ASN A 191 7.00 -2.00 -12.79
N PHE A 192 5.87 -2.71 -12.85
CA PHE A 192 5.10 -3.06 -11.66
C PHE A 192 4.57 -4.49 -11.76
N CYS A 193 4.71 -5.26 -10.69
CA CYS A 193 4.21 -6.62 -10.61
C CYS A 193 3.57 -6.91 -9.25
N PRO A 194 2.24 -7.07 -9.18
CA PRO A 194 1.61 -7.65 -8.00
C PRO A 194 2.04 -9.09 -7.82
N LEU A 195 2.37 -9.48 -6.60
CA LEU A 195 2.65 -10.87 -6.24
C LEU A 195 1.41 -11.52 -5.60
N GLY A 196 1.33 -12.87 -5.68
CA GLY A 196 0.27 -13.64 -5.04
C GLY A 196 0.45 -13.77 -3.51
N ILE A 197 1.33 -12.99 -2.89
CA ILE A 197 1.64 -13.02 -1.47
C ILE A 197 0.81 -11.97 -0.76
N THR A 198 0.16 -12.32 0.36
CA THR A 198 -0.58 -11.36 1.18
C THR A 198 0.30 -10.58 2.15
N GLY A 199 1.42 -11.17 2.57
CA GLY A 199 2.31 -10.65 3.61
C GLY A 199 2.19 -11.37 4.94
N GLU A 200 1.20 -12.28 5.08
CA GLU A 200 1.07 -13.10 6.28
C GLU A 200 2.04 -14.31 6.25
N PRO A 201 2.48 -14.80 7.44
CA PRO A 201 2.09 -14.36 8.79
C PRO A 201 2.92 -13.19 9.36
N TRP A 202 3.82 -12.60 8.58
CA TRP A 202 4.78 -11.61 9.07
C TRP A 202 4.16 -10.23 9.31
N ALA A 203 3.27 -9.79 8.43
CA ALA A 203 2.64 -8.46 8.51
C ALA A 203 1.89 -8.23 9.84
N SER A 204 1.15 -9.24 10.29
CA SER A 204 0.41 -9.17 11.56
C SER A 204 1.32 -9.07 12.80
N THR A 205 2.61 -9.43 12.69
CA THR A 205 3.57 -9.32 13.80
C THR A 205 4.07 -7.90 14.05
N LEU A 206 3.82 -6.97 13.11
CA LEU A 206 4.27 -5.58 13.25
C LEU A 206 3.56 -4.84 14.38
N ALA A 207 2.35 -5.27 14.76
CA ALA A 207 1.64 -4.75 15.92
C ALA A 207 1.07 -5.88 16.78
N ASP A 208 0.77 -5.56 18.05
CA ASP A 208 0.14 -6.49 18.97
C ASP A 208 -1.33 -6.77 18.62
N GLN A 209 -1.89 -7.83 19.19
CA GLN A 209 -3.31 -8.17 19.17
C GLN A 209 -3.93 -8.37 17.76
N ARG A 210 -3.12 -8.71 16.76
CA ARG A 210 -3.59 -8.87 15.37
C ARG A 210 -4.37 -7.68 14.82
N LYS A 211 -3.97 -6.48 15.20
CA LYS A 211 -4.56 -5.24 14.69
C LYS A 211 -4.19 -4.96 13.24
N LEU A 212 -3.21 -5.66 12.69
CA LEU A 212 -2.74 -5.55 11.32
C LEU A 212 -2.96 -6.84 10.53
N ALA A 213 -3.09 -6.70 9.23
CA ALA A 213 -3.15 -7.81 8.28
C ALA A 213 -2.42 -7.47 6.99
N GLY A 214 -1.63 -8.41 6.47
CA GLY A 214 -1.08 -8.32 5.14
C GLY A 214 -2.16 -8.60 4.08
N VAL A 215 -2.34 -7.67 3.13
CA VAL A 215 -3.37 -7.79 2.09
C VAL A 215 -2.79 -7.73 0.67
N GLY A 216 -1.48 -7.75 0.53
CA GLY A 216 -0.80 -7.81 -0.75
C GLY A 216 0.66 -7.40 -0.68
N LEU A 217 1.42 -7.86 -1.66
CA LEU A 217 2.80 -7.44 -1.93
C LEU A 217 2.96 -7.19 -3.42
N ALA A 218 3.67 -6.14 -3.79
CA ALA A 218 4.03 -5.85 -5.17
C ALA A 218 5.50 -5.47 -5.30
N LEU A 219 6.05 -5.61 -6.50
CA LEU A 219 7.37 -5.13 -6.88
C LEU A 219 7.22 -3.92 -7.81
N LEU A 220 8.06 -2.90 -7.58
CA LEU A 220 8.17 -1.70 -8.39
C LEU A 220 9.63 -1.51 -8.82
N GLY A 221 9.86 -1.22 -10.09
CA GLY A 221 11.20 -0.93 -10.62
C GLY A 221 11.17 0.06 -11.77
N SER A 222 12.33 0.61 -12.12
CA SER A 222 12.48 1.30 -13.40
C SER A 222 12.47 0.28 -14.55
N ALA A 223 12.10 0.73 -15.75
CA ALA A 223 12.24 -0.10 -16.94
C ALA A 223 13.72 -0.44 -17.16
N THR A 224 14.03 -1.71 -17.34
CA THR A 224 15.36 -2.15 -17.77
C THR A 224 15.54 -1.76 -19.24
N ARG A 225 16.63 -1.08 -19.56
CA ARG A 225 16.98 -0.82 -20.97
C ARG A 225 17.44 -2.14 -21.56
N THR A 226 16.65 -2.69 -22.46
CA THR A 226 17.10 -3.74 -23.39
C THR A 226 18.04 -3.15 -24.42
#